data_57e79f2411237c17492d68c89ace6348
#
_entry.id   57e79f2411237c17492d68c89ace6348
#
_cell.length_a   1.000
_cell.length_b   1.000
_cell.length_c   1.000
_cell.angle_alpha   90.00
_cell.angle_beta   90.00
_cell.angle_gamma   90.00
#
_symmetry.space_group_name_H-M   'P 1'
#
loop_
_entity.id
_entity.type
_entity.pdbx_description
1 polymer ?
#
loop_
_entity_poly.entity_id
_entity_poly.type
_entity_poly.pdbx_seq_one_letter_code
_entity_poly.pdbx_strand_id
1 'polypeptide(L)'
;MNIAHWSDRTKRYAAWLSVGVVVAALGLLERWRHRSRTHAVTSVGVAVATLGLLGADTPEQAPLPLKLPIPAFMGTPTDIPDNPTLIEKPSDKPRAPFMAPKGVQNVAFQKKVTSSDKSPITGSPDLVTDGDKESNDNSFVELHRKTQWVQIDLEKKCKIYAVLIWHAHNTFQVYHDVIVQVADDPDFTADVKTLYNNDQDNSSGLGVGTDKEYFENFEGRLIDAKGVVARYVRSYSRGSSYSALNRYTEVEVWGLPAE
;
A
#
# COMPACT_ATOMS: atom_id res chain seq x y z
N MET A 1 -30.65 26.15 0.72
CA MET A 1 -30.80 25.75 -0.69
C MET A 1 -30.68 24.24 -0.76
N ASN A 2 -31.71 23.54 -1.22
CA ASN A 2 -32.07 22.15 -0.93
C ASN A 2 -31.16 21.10 -1.61
N ILE A 3 -30.55 20.22 -0.82
CA ILE A 3 -29.80 19.04 -1.28
C ILE A 3 -30.74 17.81 -1.28
N ALA A 4 -31.75 17.79 -2.13
CA ALA A 4 -32.72 16.69 -2.17
C ALA A 4 -32.99 16.14 -3.58
N HIS A 5 -32.07 16.23 -4.53
CA HIS A 5 -32.43 15.84 -5.91
C HIS A 5 -31.47 14.89 -6.64
N TRP A 6 -30.56 14.19 -5.94
CA TRP A 6 -29.59 13.28 -6.61
C TRP A 6 -29.77 11.79 -6.30
N SER A 7 -30.76 11.39 -5.49
CA SER A 7 -30.91 9.97 -5.11
C SER A 7 -31.80 9.12 -6.04
N ASP A 8 -32.53 9.71 -6.97
CA ASP A 8 -33.56 8.98 -7.73
C ASP A 8 -33.13 8.48 -9.13
N ARG A 9 -32.02 8.97 -9.67
CA ARG A 9 -31.56 8.51 -11.01
C ARG A 9 -30.78 7.20 -10.97
N THR A 10 -30.04 6.92 -9.92
CA THR A 10 -29.26 5.67 -9.79
C THR A 10 -30.10 4.44 -9.50
N LYS A 11 -31.27 4.60 -8.88
CA LYS A 11 -32.19 3.48 -8.61
C LYS A 11 -32.97 3.01 -9.85
N ARG A 12 -33.09 3.84 -10.88
CA ARG A 12 -33.81 3.48 -12.12
C ARG A 12 -33.00 2.64 -13.09
N TYR A 13 -31.67 2.71 -13.05
CA TYR A 13 -30.82 1.91 -13.95
C TYR A 13 -30.61 0.48 -13.47
N ALA A 14 -30.70 0.19 -12.17
CA ALA A 14 -30.60 -1.17 -11.62
C ALA A 14 -31.85 -2.02 -11.86
N ALA A 15 -33.02 -1.39 -12.05
CA ALA A 15 -34.28 -2.09 -12.26
C ALA A 15 -34.47 -2.56 -13.73
N TRP A 16 -33.78 -1.93 -14.70
CA TRP A 16 -33.94 -2.28 -16.12
C TRP A 16 -33.03 -3.44 -16.59
N LEU A 17 -31.94 -3.72 -15.90
CA LEU A 17 -31.04 -4.83 -16.22
C LEU A 17 -31.57 -6.19 -15.73
N SER A 18 -32.41 -6.22 -14.69
CA SER A 18 -33.00 -7.46 -14.17
C SER A 18 -34.24 -7.91 -14.96
N VAL A 19 -34.95 -7.01 -15.62
CA VAL A 19 -36.16 -7.34 -16.40
C VAL A 19 -35.80 -7.84 -17.81
N GLY A 20 -34.69 -7.38 -18.40
CA GLY A 20 -34.26 -7.79 -19.74
C GLY A 20 -33.83 -9.26 -19.84
N VAL A 21 -33.26 -9.82 -18.79
CA VAL A 21 -32.77 -11.20 -18.77
C VAL A 21 -33.92 -12.23 -18.59
N VAL A 22 -34.96 -11.88 -17.83
CA VAL A 22 -36.10 -12.75 -17.59
C VAL A 22 -37.02 -12.87 -18.81
N VAL A 23 -37.18 -11.81 -19.60
CA VAL A 23 -37.99 -11.81 -20.82
C VAL A 23 -37.35 -12.63 -21.96
N ALA A 24 -36.02 -12.66 -22.04
CA ALA A 24 -35.28 -13.45 -23.04
C ALA A 24 -35.37 -14.97 -22.73
N ALA A 25 -35.41 -15.36 -21.47
CA ALA A 25 -35.55 -16.78 -21.07
C ALA A 25 -36.95 -17.33 -21.31
N LEU A 26 -38.00 -16.54 -21.11
CA LEU A 26 -39.40 -16.97 -21.36
C LEU A 26 -39.73 -17.07 -22.85
N GLY A 27 -39.18 -16.19 -23.69
CA GLY A 27 -39.38 -16.24 -25.15
C GLY A 27 -38.76 -17.47 -25.83
N LEU A 28 -37.72 -18.06 -25.25
CA LEU A 28 -37.09 -19.28 -25.74
C LEU A 28 -37.88 -20.55 -25.35
N LEU A 29 -38.57 -20.55 -24.21
CA LEU A 29 -39.40 -21.67 -23.75
C LEU A 29 -40.72 -21.81 -24.56
N GLU A 30 -41.30 -20.70 -25.01
CA GLU A 30 -42.55 -20.78 -25.81
C GLU A 30 -42.30 -21.24 -27.25
N ARG A 31 -41.16 -20.91 -27.87
CA ARG A 31 -40.77 -21.42 -29.18
C ARG A 31 -40.52 -22.94 -29.19
N TRP A 32 -40.17 -23.51 -28.08
CA TRP A 32 -39.90 -24.96 -27.97
C TRP A 32 -41.18 -25.79 -27.80
N ARG A 33 -42.25 -25.21 -27.29
CA ARG A 33 -43.53 -25.91 -27.06
C ARG A 33 -44.36 -26.15 -28.33
N HIS A 34 -44.09 -25.46 -29.42
CA HIS A 34 -44.88 -25.58 -30.67
C HIS A 34 -44.30 -26.53 -31.73
N ARG A 35 -43.20 -27.22 -31.47
CA ARG A 35 -42.53 -28.04 -32.49
C ARG A 35 -42.37 -29.51 -32.19
N SER A 36 -43.05 -30.06 -31.26
CA SER A 36 -42.95 -31.52 -31.01
C SER A 36 -44.32 -32.18 -30.90
N ARG A 37 -44.88 -32.47 -32.06
CA ARG A 37 -45.77 -33.63 -32.27
C ARG A 37 -45.16 -34.42 -33.40
N THR A 38 -44.49 -35.47 -33.08
CA THR A 38 -44.42 -36.83 -33.61
C THR A 38 -43.04 -37.47 -33.46
N HIS A 39 -43.05 -38.61 -32.85
CA HIS A 39 -42.12 -39.76 -32.96
C HIS A 39 -40.86 -39.84 -32.10
N ALA A 40 -40.85 -40.96 -31.41
CA ALA A 40 -39.72 -41.78 -30.94
C ALA A 40 -39.07 -41.38 -29.62
N VAL A 41 -39.36 -42.18 -28.61
CA VAL A 41 -38.65 -42.31 -27.34
C VAL A 41 -37.22 -42.75 -27.62
N THR A 42 -36.29 -41.87 -27.46
CA THR A 42 -34.90 -42.19 -27.19
C THR A 42 -34.49 -41.39 -25.96
N SER A 43 -34.17 -42.10 -24.89
CA SER A 43 -33.69 -41.57 -23.64
C SER A 43 -32.34 -40.87 -23.88
N VAL A 44 -32.37 -39.55 -24.02
CA VAL A 44 -31.17 -38.73 -23.96
C VAL A 44 -30.95 -38.31 -22.53
N GLY A 45 -29.99 -38.95 -21.89
CA GLY A 45 -29.52 -38.54 -20.58
C GLY A 45 -28.97 -37.11 -20.67
N VAL A 46 -29.62 -36.17 -19.99
CA VAL A 46 -29.11 -34.84 -19.80
C VAL A 46 -27.94 -34.95 -18.80
N ALA A 47 -26.74 -35.01 -19.30
CA ALA A 47 -25.55 -34.79 -18.48
C ALA A 47 -25.55 -33.31 -18.07
N VAL A 48 -25.99 -33.03 -16.86
CA VAL A 48 -25.76 -31.74 -16.21
C VAL A 48 -24.27 -31.66 -15.93
N ALA A 49 -23.52 -31.09 -16.83
CA ALA A 49 -22.15 -30.69 -16.54
C ALA A 49 -22.21 -29.56 -15.50
N THR A 50 -22.10 -29.92 -14.24
CA THR A 50 -21.74 -28.96 -13.19
C THR A 50 -20.34 -28.45 -13.53
N LEU A 51 -20.25 -27.31 -14.23
CA LEU A 51 -19.03 -26.53 -14.21
C LEU A 51 -18.83 -26.14 -12.74
N GLY A 52 -17.99 -26.90 -12.04
CA GLY A 52 -17.41 -26.46 -10.79
C GLY A 52 -16.65 -25.19 -11.10
N LEU A 53 -17.17 -24.04 -10.69
CA LEU A 53 -16.35 -22.86 -10.48
C LEU A 53 -15.28 -23.31 -9.49
N LEU A 54 -14.08 -23.60 -10.00
CA LEU A 54 -12.86 -23.61 -9.22
C LEU A 54 -12.74 -22.18 -8.71
N GLY A 55 -13.34 -21.90 -7.57
CA GLY A 55 -13.03 -20.70 -6.80
C GLY A 55 -11.54 -20.76 -6.56
N ALA A 56 -10.79 -19.84 -7.14
CA ALA A 56 -9.43 -19.63 -6.72
C ALA A 56 -9.49 -19.39 -5.22
N ASP A 57 -8.94 -20.30 -4.41
CA ASP A 57 -8.88 -20.16 -2.97
C ASP A 57 -8.23 -18.81 -2.67
N THR A 58 -9.04 -17.85 -2.26
CA THR A 58 -8.51 -16.56 -1.79
C THR A 58 -7.66 -16.87 -0.56
N PRO A 59 -6.36 -16.55 -0.56
CA PRO A 59 -5.50 -16.91 0.55
C PRO A 59 -6.06 -16.33 1.84
N GLU A 60 -6.03 -17.15 2.90
CA GLU A 60 -6.47 -16.74 4.25
C GLU A 60 -5.75 -15.44 4.64
N GLN A 61 -6.50 -14.44 5.07
CA GLN A 61 -5.99 -13.14 5.46
C GLN A 61 -5.77 -13.10 6.97
N ALA A 62 -4.66 -12.47 7.38
CA ALA A 62 -4.35 -12.24 8.79
C ALA A 62 -3.82 -10.80 8.97
N PRO A 63 -4.01 -10.19 10.16
CA PRO A 63 -3.39 -8.92 10.44
C PRO A 63 -1.86 -9.07 10.49
N LEU A 64 -1.13 -8.06 10.00
CA LEU A 64 0.33 -8.03 10.15
C LEU A 64 0.69 -8.04 11.65
N PRO A 65 1.65 -8.88 12.06
CA PRO A 65 2.07 -8.97 13.47
C PRO A 65 3.04 -7.83 13.83
N LEU A 66 2.60 -6.59 13.66
CA LEU A 66 3.41 -5.40 13.90
C LEU A 66 3.74 -5.26 15.39
N LYS A 67 5.00 -5.00 15.68
CA LYS A 67 5.46 -4.58 17.02
C LYS A 67 5.76 -3.09 16.93
N LEU A 68 4.95 -2.27 17.55
CA LEU A 68 5.14 -0.82 17.57
C LEU A 68 6.12 -0.43 18.69
N PRO A 69 6.92 0.65 18.47
CA PRO A 69 7.77 1.22 19.52
C PRO A 69 6.93 1.93 20.58
N ILE A 70 7.57 2.32 21.67
CA ILE A 70 6.94 3.16 22.69
C ILE A 70 6.78 4.58 22.11
N PRO A 71 5.58 5.20 22.21
CA PRO A 71 5.41 6.57 21.79
C PRO A 71 6.38 7.52 22.51
N ALA A 72 7.20 8.25 21.75
CA ALA A 72 8.10 9.24 22.32
C ALA A 72 7.34 10.47 22.87
N PHE A 73 6.17 10.74 22.31
CA PHE A 73 5.21 11.72 22.84
C PHE A 73 3.78 11.24 22.56
N MET A 74 2.83 11.73 23.33
CA MET A 74 1.41 11.39 23.17
C MET A 74 0.58 12.66 22.96
N GLY A 75 -0.47 12.51 22.17
CA GLY A 75 -1.41 13.57 21.86
C GLY A 75 -1.42 14.00 20.41
N THR A 76 -2.46 14.72 20.03
CA THR A 76 -2.60 15.31 18.70
C THR A 76 -1.93 16.68 18.71
N PRO A 77 -1.15 17.00 17.70
CA PRO A 77 -0.55 18.33 17.56
C PRO A 77 -1.62 19.42 17.50
N THR A 78 -1.38 20.50 18.23
CA THR A 78 -2.29 21.66 18.27
C THR A 78 -1.98 22.69 17.18
N ASP A 79 -0.75 22.72 16.68
CA ASP A 79 -0.24 23.73 15.73
C ASP A 79 -0.25 23.18 14.28
N ILE A 80 -1.36 22.60 13.86
CA ILE A 80 -1.53 22.15 12.47
C ILE A 80 -1.90 23.37 11.63
N PRO A 81 -1.21 23.61 10.48
CA PRO A 81 -1.57 24.70 9.58
C PRO A 81 -3.03 24.62 9.13
N ASP A 82 -3.72 25.76 9.11
CA ASP A 82 -5.15 25.85 8.74
C ASP A 82 -5.45 25.46 7.28
N ASN A 83 -4.44 25.35 6.43
CA ASN A 83 -4.58 24.89 5.04
C ASN A 83 -3.87 23.55 4.79
N PRO A 84 -4.42 22.44 5.26
CA PRO A 84 -3.79 21.11 5.17
C PRO A 84 -4.19 20.39 3.88
N THR A 85 -4.31 21.08 2.75
CA THR A 85 -4.61 20.38 1.49
C THR A 85 -3.54 19.34 1.16
N LEU A 86 -2.33 19.59 1.62
CA LEU A 86 -1.13 18.77 1.35
C LEU A 86 -0.74 17.86 2.51
N ILE A 87 -1.29 18.05 3.72
CA ILE A 87 -0.96 17.28 4.92
C ILE A 87 -2.19 16.49 5.40
N GLU A 88 -1.99 15.23 5.77
CA GLU A 88 -3.04 14.43 6.40
C GLU A 88 -3.34 14.97 7.80
N LYS A 89 -4.63 15.03 8.16
CA LYS A 89 -5.01 15.36 9.53
C LYS A 89 -4.57 14.22 10.44
N PRO A 90 -3.88 14.49 11.54
CA PRO A 90 -3.58 13.48 12.53
C PRO A 90 -4.84 12.79 13.02
N SER A 91 -4.75 11.49 13.26
CA SER A 91 -5.84 10.70 13.84
C SER A 91 -5.61 10.56 15.35
N ASP A 92 -6.67 10.69 16.12
CA ASP A 92 -6.71 10.37 17.55
C ASP A 92 -6.96 8.88 17.82
N LYS A 93 -7.16 8.10 16.75
CA LYS A 93 -7.42 6.67 16.81
C LYS A 93 -6.24 5.89 16.27
N PRO A 94 -5.90 4.75 16.90
CA PRO A 94 -4.90 3.83 16.36
C PRO A 94 -5.24 3.43 14.93
N ARG A 95 -4.22 3.20 14.12
CA ARG A 95 -4.37 2.66 12.77
C ARG A 95 -5.07 1.31 12.81
N ALA A 96 -6.05 1.09 11.91
CA ALA A 96 -6.68 -0.20 11.76
C ALA A 96 -5.64 -1.27 11.35
N PRO A 97 -5.79 -2.53 11.82
CA PRO A 97 -4.91 -3.61 11.40
C PRO A 97 -4.89 -3.76 9.87
N PHE A 98 -3.70 -3.84 9.30
CA PHE A 98 -3.52 -4.13 7.88
C PHE A 98 -3.60 -5.64 7.66
N MET A 99 -4.54 -6.06 6.80
CA MET A 99 -4.78 -7.46 6.47
C MET A 99 -3.93 -7.87 5.27
N ALA A 100 -3.17 -8.95 5.41
CA ALA A 100 -2.35 -9.53 4.35
C ALA A 100 -2.50 -11.05 4.34
N PRO A 101 -2.09 -11.76 3.26
CA PRO A 101 -2.10 -13.20 3.24
C PRO A 101 -1.35 -13.80 4.44
N LYS A 102 -1.91 -14.84 5.03
CA LYS A 102 -1.28 -15.55 6.15
C LYS A 102 0.14 -16.01 5.77
N GLY A 103 1.08 -15.82 6.69
CA GLY A 103 2.48 -16.18 6.48
C GLY A 103 3.35 -15.04 5.97
N VAL A 104 2.78 -13.87 5.70
CA VAL A 104 3.56 -12.66 5.39
C VAL A 104 4.44 -12.29 6.58
N GLN A 105 5.71 -11.99 6.31
CA GLN A 105 6.72 -11.64 7.32
C GLN A 105 7.53 -10.42 6.88
N ASN A 106 8.25 -9.78 7.80
CA ASN A 106 9.19 -8.71 7.45
C ASN A 106 10.41 -9.32 6.73
N VAL A 107 10.40 -9.21 5.40
CA VAL A 107 11.49 -9.74 4.53
C VAL A 107 12.68 -8.80 4.45
N ALA A 108 12.59 -7.60 5.02
CA ALA A 108 13.68 -6.63 5.10
C ALA A 108 14.54 -6.79 6.36
N PHE A 109 14.07 -7.52 7.38
CA PHE A 109 14.79 -7.64 8.65
C PHE A 109 16.23 -8.12 8.46
N GLN A 110 17.18 -7.34 8.95
CA GLN A 110 18.64 -7.55 8.84
C GLN A 110 19.15 -7.69 7.40
N LYS A 111 18.45 -7.12 6.43
CA LYS A 111 18.92 -7.06 5.06
C LYS A 111 19.88 -5.88 4.86
N LYS A 112 20.76 -6.06 3.87
CA LYS A 112 21.73 -5.03 3.50
C LYS A 112 21.04 -3.76 3.03
N VAL A 113 21.44 -2.64 3.63
CA VAL A 113 20.98 -1.30 3.24
C VAL A 113 22.15 -0.50 2.67
N THR A 114 21.87 0.25 1.63
CA THR A 114 22.78 1.27 1.08
C THR A 114 22.08 2.63 1.08
N SER A 115 22.85 3.71 1.00
CA SER A 115 22.30 5.06 0.91
C SER A 115 22.98 5.87 -0.19
N SER A 116 22.28 6.93 -0.64
CA SER A 116 22.83 7.94 -1.54
C SER A 116 24.00 8.67 -0.91
N ASP A 117 23.92 8.92 0.39
CA ASP A 117 24.96 9.55 1.19
C ASP A 117 26.03 8.51 1.55
N LYS A 118 27.25 8.75 1.09
CA LYS A 118 28.40 7.85 1.33
C LYS A 118 29.08 8.10 2.68
N SER A 119 28.71 9.17 3.37
CA SER A 119 29.26 9.56 4.66
C SER A 119 28.19 10.13 5.56
N PRO A 120 27.25 9.30 6.05
CA PRO A 120 26.20 9.73 6.97
C PRO A 120 26.76 10.54 8.14
N ILE A 121 26.00 11.52 8.60
CA ILE A 121 26.38 12.39 9.74
C ILE A 121 26.41 11.56 11.02
N THR A 122 25.42 10.67 11.20
CA THR A 122 25.30 9.80 12.38
C THR A 122 24.74 8.46 11.96
N GLY A 123 25.13 7.41 12.66
CA GLY A 123 24.67 6.04 12.42
C GLY A 123 25.19 5.44 11.12
N SER A 124 24.66 4.28 10.78
CA SER A 124 24.93 3.57 9.52
C SER A 124 23.62 3.18 8.85
N PRO A 125 23.61 2.96 7.51
CA PRO A 125 22.39 2.51 6.83
C PRO A 125 21.81 1.20 7.37
N ASP A 126 22.61 0.33 7.98
CA ASP A 126 22.14 -0.97 8.51
C ASP A 126 21.15 -0.83 9.67
N LEU A 127 21.11 0.33 10.35
CA LEU A 127 20.10 0.64 11.37
C LEU A 127 18.67 0.64 10.80
N VAL A 128 18.51 0.83 9.48
CA VAL A 128 17.20 0.94 8.83
C VAL A 128 16.43 -0.38 8.77
N THR A 129 17.09 -1.51 9.07
CA THR A 129 16.48 -2.85 9.01
C THR A 129 16.82 -3.72 10.22
N ASP A 130 17.33 -3.12 11.31
CA ASP A 130 17.78 -3.87 12.50
C ASP A 130 16.64 -4.26 13.45
N GLY A 131 15.44 -3.69 13.24
CA GLY A 131 14.24 -3.93 14.03
C GLY A 131 14.07 -2.95 15.19
N ASP A 132 15.01 -2.03 15.42
CA ASP A 132 14.87 -0.96 16.40
C ASP A 132 14.08 0.22 15.80
N LYS A 133 12.88 0.41 16.32
CA LYS A 133 11.97 1.49 15.94
C LYS A 133 11.89 2.61 16.97
N GLU A 134 12.67 2.52 18.02
CA GLU A 134 12.73 3.57 19.03
C GLU A 134 13.47 4.77 18.46
N SER A 135 12.86 5.94 18.49
CA SER A 135 13.46 7.15 17.90
C SER A 135 14.33 7.89 18.91
N ASN A 136 15.41 7.25 19.34
CA ASN A 136 16.45 7.85 20.16
C ASN A 136 17.70 8.18 19.32
N ASP A 137 18.69 8.85 19.91
CA ASP A 137 19.87 9.36 19.18
C ASP A 137 20.74 8.27 18.52
N ASN A 138 20.57 7.01 18.89
CA ASN A 138 21.34 5.89 18.36
C ASN A 138 20.50 4.97 17.42
N SER A 139 19.23 5.24 17.26
CA SER A 139 18.30 4.35 16.55
C SER A 139 18.07 4.77 15.09
N PHE A 140 18.80 5.74 14.55
CA PHE A 140 18.61 6.20 13.18
C PHE A 140 19.92 6.48 12.46
N VAL A 141 19.87 6.37 11.14
CA VAL A 141 20.89 6.94 10.29
C VAL A 141 20.50 8.38 9.89
N GLU A 142 21.42 9.33 10.04
CA GLU A 142 21.22 10.73 9.64
C GLU A 142 22.03 11.04 8.39
N LEU A 143 21.32 11.31 7.29
CA LEU A 143 21.89 11.65 5.99
C LEU A 143 21.89 13.17 5.80
N HIS A 144 22.80 13.66 4.93
CA HIS A 144 22.92 15.08 4.62
C HIS A 144 21.66 15.68 4.00
N ARG A 145 21.66 17.00 3.84
CA ARG A 145 20.59 17.80 3.23
C ARG A 145 20.33 17.41 1.79
N LYS A 146 19.23 17.87 1.23
CA LYS A 146 18.68 17.61 -0.10
C LYS A 146 18.02 16.24 -0.15
N THR A 147 17.54 15.85 -1.32
CA THR A 147 16.95 14.53 -1.52
C THR A 147 17.99 13.44 -1.30
N GLN A 148 17.73 12.59 -0.32
CA GLN A 148 18.55 11.43 -0.01
C GLN A 148 17.67 10.18 -0.05
N TRP A 149 18.30 9.01 -0.16
CA TRP A 149 17.60 7.75 -0.12
C TRP A 149 18.36 6.68 0.67
N VAL A 150 17.59 5.74 1.19
CA VAL A 150 18.05 4.43 1.66
C VAL A 150 17.48 3.35 0.76
N GLN A 151 18.25 2.29 0.47
CA GLN A 151 17.85 1.19 -0.38
C GLN A 151 18.15 -0.14 0.27
N ILE A 152 17.12 -0.99 0.32
CA ILE A 152 17.17 -2.34 0.87
C ILE A 152 17.26 -3.33 -0.28
N ASP A 153 18.22 -4.27 -0.22
CA ASP A 153 18.26 -5.46 -1.08
C ASP A 153 17.61 -6.64 -0.36
N LEU A 154 16.44 -7.07 -0.81
CA LEU A 154 15.75 -8.24 -0.28
C LEU A 154 16.44 -9.56 -0.67
N GLU A 155 17.57 -9.50 -1.42
CA GLU A 155 18.38 -10.61 -1.92
C GLU A 155 17.69 -11.46 -3.00
N LYS A 156 16.37 -11.49 -2.98
CA LYS A 156 15.50 -12.19 -3.95
C LYS A 156 14.23 -11.40 -4.19
N LYS A 157 13.53 -11.73 -5.27
CA LYS A 157 12.21 -11.19 -5.53
C LYS A 157 11.23 -11.61 -4.45
N CYS A 158 10.50 -10.64 -3.92
CA CYS A 158 9.44 -10.87 -2.95
C CYS A 158 8.14 -10.27 -3.46
N LYS A 159 7.02 -10.92 -3.14
CA LYS A 159 5.69 -10.36 -3.32
C LYS A 159 5.38 -9.51 -2.08
N ILE A 160 5.45 -8.20 -2.26
CA ILE A 160 5.38 -7.20 -1.19
C ILE A 160 3.94 -6.74 -1.01
N TYR A 161 3.42 -6.83 0.21
CA TYR A 161 2.05 -6.42 0.54
C TYR A 161 2.01 -5.08 1.25
N ALA A 162 3.00 -4.79 2.12
CA ALA A 162 3.10 -3.50 2.79
C ALA A 162 4.56 -3.08 2.96
N VAL A 163 4.80 -1.77 2.92
CA VAL A 163 6.04 -1.14 3.36
C VAL A 163 5.69 -0.21 4.51
N LEU A 164 6.41 -0.30 5.62
CA LEU A 164 6.30 0.63 6.74
C LEU A 164 7.62 1.39 6.87
N ILE A 165 7.50 2.70 7.07
CA ILE A 165 8.66 3.58 7.23
C ILE A 165 8.52 4.33 8.55
N TRP A 166 9.57 4.32 9.32
CA TRP A 166 9.77 5.21 10.46
C TRP A 166 10.96 6.13 10.15
N HIS A 167 10.69 7.40 9.98
CA HIS A 167 11.69 8.42 10.15
C HIS A 167 11.83 8.74 11.64
N ALA A 168 12.77 9.61 12.02
CA ALA A 168 12.85 10.02 13.41
C ALA A 168 11.51 10.66 13.87
N HIS A 169 10.92 10.09 14.91
CA HIS A 169 9.59 10.47 15.42
C HIS A 169 9.61 10.86 16.90
N ASN A 170 10.79 11.23 17.41
CA ASN A 170 10.97 11.78 18.76
C ASN A 170 10.64 13.27 18.87
N THR A 171 10.29 13.88 17.75
CA THR A 171 9.89 15.28 17.63
C THR A 171 8.69 15.33 16.69
N PHE A 172 7.76 16.24 16.96
CA PHE A 172 6.63 16.50 16.08
C PHE A 172 7.12 17.12 14.77
N GLN A 173 7.05 16.38 13.67
CA GLN A 173 7.57 16.79 12.38
C GLN A 173 6.87 16.09 11.20
N VAL A 174 7.01 16.71 10.04
CA VAL A 174 6.59 16.19 8.73
C VAL A 174 7.83 16.06 7.88
N TYR A 175 8.07 14.90 7.29
CA TYR A 175 9.11 14.73 6.29
C TYR A 175 8.60 15.09 4.90
N HIS A 176 9.44 15.80 4.14
CA HIS A 176 9.12 16.28 2.80
C HIS A 176 9.63 15.31 1.74
N ASP A 177 8.95 15.29 0.60
CA ASP A 177 9.30 14.52 -0.60
C ASP A 177 9.58 13.04 -0.27
N VAL A 178 8.72 12.46 0.59
CA VAL A 178 8.79 11.03 0.87
C VAL A 178 8.28 10.28 -0.35
N ILE A 179 9.18 9.48 -0.95
CA ILE A 179 8.87 8.67 -2.13
C ILE A 179 9.33 7.25 -1.86
N VAL A 180 8.46 6.28 -2.11
CA VAL A 180 8.79 4.85 -2.00
C VAL A 180 8.67 4.20 -3.35
N GLN A 181 9.78 3.62 -3.79
CA GLN A 181 9.87 2.91 -5.07
C GLN A 181 10.36 1.49 -4.87
N VAL A 182 9.96 0.61 -5.79
CA VAL A 182 10.45 -0.76 -5.87
C VAL A 182 10.90 -1.08 -7.29
N ALA A 183 11.93 -1.91 -7.42
CA ALA A 183 12.47 -2.36 -8.69
C ALA A 183 13.14 -3.73 -8.56
N ASP A 184 13.39 -4.37 -9.69
CA ASP A 184 14.30 -5.53 -9.79
C ASP A 184 15.74 -5.08 -10.14
N ASP A 185 15.89 -3.86 -10.63
CA ASP A 185 17.15 -3.23 -10.99
C ASP A 185 17.71 -2.45 -9.78
N PRO A 186 18.95 -2.76 -9.31
CA PRO A 186 19.56 -2.08 -8.17
C PRO A 186 19.83 -0.59 -8.41
N ASP A 187 19.92 -0.17 -9.66
CA ASP A 187 20.19 1.22 -10.03
C ASP A 187 18.92 2.06 -10.19
N PHE A 188 17.74 1.39 -10.18
CA PHE A 188 16.43 2.05 -10.36
C PHE A 188 16.34 2.82 -11.68
N THR A 189 16.83 2.24 -12.77
CA THR A 189 16.81 2.80 -14.11
C THR A 189 15.75 2.16 -15.01
N ALA A 190 15.28 0.96 -14.65
CA ALA A 190 14.30 0.20 -15.42
C ALA A 190 13.19 -0.37 -14.52
N ASP A 191 11.97 -0.42 -15.06
CA ASP A 191 10.78 -1.04 -14.46
C ASP A 191 10.49 -0.58 -13.02
N VAL A 192 10.81 0.67 -12.71
CA VAL A 192 10.59 1.27 -11.40
C VAL A 192 9.10 1.49 -11.17
N LYS A 193 8.60 1.02 -10.03
CA LYS A 193 7.22 1.24 -9.59
C LYS A 193 7.21 2.12 -8.35
N THR A 194 6.51 3.24 -8.42
CA THR A 194 6.28 4.14 -7.29
C THR A 194 5.06 3.66 -6.51
N LEU A 195 5.25 3.38 -5.22
CA LEU A 195 4.20 2.94 -4.30
C LEU A 195 3.58 4.10 -3.52
N TYR A 196 4.37 5.12 -3.27
CA TYR A 196 3.99 6.32 -2.53
C TYR A 196 4.83 7.49 -3.02
N ASN A 197 4.22 8.68 -3.15
CA ASN A 197 4.92 9.90 -3.52
C ASN A 197 4.14 11.13 -3.03
N ASN A 198 4.69 11.84 -2.04
CA ASN A 198 4.14 13.10 -1.54
C ASN A 198 4.92 14.35 -1.99
N ASP A 199 5.85 14.20 -2.94
CA ASP A 199 6.57 15.31 -3.60
C ASP A 199 5.66 16.00 -4.62
N GLN A 200 4.94 17.02 -4.19
CA GLN A 200 3.90 17.66 -4.99
C GLN A 200 4.44 18.72 -5.95
N ASP A 201 5.64 19.24 -5.72
CA ASP A 201 6.29 20.24 -6.56
C ASP A 201 7.42 19.68 -7.44
N ASN A 202 7.64 18.36 -7.37
CA ASN A 202 8.72 17.65 -8.05
C ASN A 202 10.11 18.15 -7.69
N SER A 203 10.31 18.61 -6.45
CA SER A 203 11.60 19.12 -6.00
C SER A 203 12.68 18.04 -5.85
N SER A 204 12.27 16.78 -5.75
CA SER A 204 13.15 15.60 -5.81
C SER A 204 13.54 15.18 -7.23
N GLY A 205 12.81 15.63 -8.25
CA GLY A 205 13.03 15.26 -9.65
C GLY A 205 12.54 13.85 -10.03
N LEU A 206 11.72 13.23 -9.18
CA LEU A 206 11.21 11.85 -9.38
C LEU A 206 9.74 11.81 -9.83
N GLY A 207 9.19 12.93 -10.25
CA GLY A 207 7.81 13.09 -10.69
C GLY A 207 6.92 13.70 -9.61
N VAL A 208 5.87 14.38 -10.05
CA VAL A 208 4.88 15.00 -9.16
C VAL A 208 4.07 13.92 -8.47
N GLY A 209 4.03 13.95 -7.15
CA GLY A 209 3.24 13.06 -6.30
C GLY A 209 1.80 13.54 -6.09
N THR A 210 0.96 12.62 -5.65
CA THR A 210 -0.44 12.88 -5.30
C THR A 210 -0.79 12.48 -3.88
N ASP A 211 0.15 11.82 -3.19
CA ASP A 211 -0.02 11.46 -1.80
C ASP A 211 0.17 12.69 -0.90
N LYS A 212 -0.43 12.64 0.27
CA LYS A 212 -0.29 13.72 1.24
C LYS A 212 0.91 13.49 2.14
N GLU A 213 1.53 14.58 2.56
CA GLU A 213 2.43 14.56 3.71
C GLU A 213 1.70 14.10 4.98
N TYR A 214 2.43 13.65 5.97
CA TYR A 214 1.90 13.15 7.23
C TYR A 214 2.82 13.50 8.38
N PHE A 215 2.25 13.58 9.58
CA PHE A 215 3.04 13.73 10.79
C PHE A 215 3.66 12.39 11.19
N GLU A 216 4.98 12.40 11.40
CA GLU A 216 5.67 11.23 11.92
C GLU A 216 5.20 10.90 13.33
N ASN A 217 4.99 9.62 13.57
CA ASN A 217 4.61 9.10 14.88
C ASN A 217 5.13 7.66 15.07
N PHE A 218 4.91 7.13 16.25
CA PHE A 218 5.37 5.78 16.63
C PHE A 218 4.74 4.65 15.81
N GLU A 219 3.64 4.86 15.11
CA GLU A 219 3.02 3.85 14.25
C GLU A 219 3.74 3.68 12.90
N GLY A 220 4.55 4.65 12.50
CA GLY A 220 5.20 4.71 11.20
C GLY A 220 4.21 4.87 10.03
N ARG A 221 4.70 5.21 8.86
CA ARG A 221 3.89 5.29 7.64
C ARG A 221 3.72 3.92 7.01
N LEU A 222 2.50 3.42 6.98
CA LEU A 222 2.15 2.19 6.26
C LEU A 222 1.72 2.52 4.82
N ILE A 223 2.32 1.82 3.87
CA ILE A 223 2.06 1.93 2.44
C ILE A 223 1.61 0.57 1.92
N ASP A 224 0.39 0.52 1.34
CA ASP A 224 -0.13 -0.70 0.71
C ASP A 224 0.58 -0.93 -0.63
N ALA A 225 1.40 -1.96 -0.70
CA ALA A 225 2.15 -2.35 -1.89
C ALA A 225 1.38 -3.31 -2.82
N LYS A 226 0.16 -3.73 -2.44
CA LYS A 226 -0.80 -4.48 -3.26
C LYS A 226 -0.24 -5.76 -3.89
N GLY A 227 0.74 -6.40 -3.23
CA GLY A 227 1.35 -7.63 -3.73
C GLY A 227 2.29 -7.41 -4.92
N VAL A 228 2.90 -6.23 -5.05
CA VAL A 228 3.92 -5.97 -6.06
C VAL A 228 5.10 -6.92 -5.89
N VAL A 229 5.65 -7.39 -7.00
CA VAL A 229 6.85 -8.24 -6.98
C VAL A 229 8.06 -7.38 -7.31
N ALA A 230 9.06 -7.41 -6.43
CA ALA A 230 10.33 -6.72 -6.60
C ALA A 230 11.41 -7.28 -5.67
N ARG A 231 12.69 -6.97 -5.98
CA ARG A 231 13.85 -7.30 -5.16
C ARG A 231 14.33 -6.12 -4.31
N TYR A 232 14.30 -4.91 -4.84
CA TYR A 232 14.82 -3.72 -4.17
C TYR A 232 13.69 -2.80 -3.75
N VAL A 233 13.84 -2.21 -2.55
CA VAL A 233 12.96 -1.17 -2.04
C VAL A 233 13.81 0.06 -1.74
N ARG A 234 13.43 1.22 -2.28
CA ARG A 234 14.13 2.48 -2.06
C ARG A 234 13.16 3.52 -1.51
N SER A 235 13.55 4.14 -0.41
CA SER A 235 12.82 5.23 0.22
C SER A 235 13.63 6.51 0.14
N TYR A 236 12.99 7.58 -0.33
CA TYR A 236 13.55 8.92 -0.46
C TYR A 236 12.90 9.86 0.55
N SER A 237 13.64 10.91 0.94
CA SER A 237 13.11 12.07 1.66
C SER A 237 14.01 13.30 1.41
N ARG A 238 13.49 14.48 1.75
CA ARG A 238 14.19 15.74 1.56
C ARG A 238 14.11 16.64 2.80
N GLY A 239 14.56 16.10 3.92
CA GLY A 239 14.46 16.79 5.21
C GLY A 239 13.04 16.77 5.76
N SER A 240 12.82 17.58 6.78
CA SER A 240 11.55 17.69 7.48
C SER A 240 11.25 19.13 7.89
N SER A 241 10.06 19.38 8.41
CA SER A 241 9.66 20.66 9.00
C SER A 241 10.55 21.07 10.20
N TYR A 242 11.28 20.12 10.80
CA TYR A 242 12.18 20.35 11.93
C TYR A 242 13.64 20.50 11.51
N SER A 243 14.10 19.73 10.52
CA SER A 243 15.51 19.69 10.09
C SER A 243 15.63 19.48 8.58
N ALA A 244 16.61 20.12 7.97
CA ALA A 244 16.94 19.86 6.56
C ALA A 244 17.68 18.53 6.33
N LEU A 245 17.99 17.77 7.39
CA LEU A 245 18.64 16.46 7.34
C LEU A 245 17.60 15.35 7.23
N ASN A 246 18.03 14.19 6.75
CA ASN A 246 17.15 13.04 6.55
C ASN A 246 17.48 11.96 7.57
N ARG A 247 16.54 11.59 8.41
CA ARG A 247 16.72 10.59 9.48
C ARG A 247 15.81 9.42 9.26
N TYR A 248 16.40 8.25 9.00
CA TYR A 248 15.66 6.99 8.87
C TYR A 248 15.91 6.11 10.09
N THR A 249 14.86 5.75 10.80
CA THR A 249 14.90 4.86 11.96
C THR A 249 14.74 3.40 11.51
N GLU A 250 13.65 3.06 10.83
CA GLU A 250 13.39 1.69 10.39
C GLU A 250 12.54 1.68 9.12
N VAL A 251 12.79 0.68 8.27
CA VAL A 251 11.91 0.34 7.14
C VAL A 251 11.61 -1.16 7.16
N GLU A 252 10.35 -1.50 7.39
CA GLU A 252 9.88 -2.88 7.29
C GLU A 252 9.25 -3.13 5.92
N VAL A 253 9.55 -4.28 5.33
CA VAL A 253 8.93 -4.74 4.08
C VAL A 253 8.23 -6.06 4.35
N TRP A 254 6.91 -6.04 4.31
CA TRP A 254 6.08 -7.19 4.63
C TRP A 254 5.68 -7.92 3.35
N GLY A 255 6.18 -9.14 3.20
CA GLY A 255 6.05 -9.90 1.97
C GLY A 255 6.26 -11.39 2.12
N LEU A 256 6.15 -12.07 0.99
CA LEU A 256 6.48 -13.47 0.81
C LEU A 256 7.54 -13.59 -0.29
N PRO A 257 8.43 -14.61 -0.27
CA PRO A 257 9.25 -14.93 -1.44
C PRO A 257 8.35 -15.07 -2.68
N ALA A 258 8.72 -14.44 -3.79
CA ALA A 258 8.09 -14.72 -5.08
C ALA A 258 8.60 -16.07 -5.61
N GLU A 259 7.69 -16.87 -6.14
CA GLU A 259 8.03 -18.16 -6.80
C GLU A 259 8.77 -17.93 -8.12
#